data_f46cb6278b589020a25e0f79fa42b3a2
#
_entry.id   f46cb6278b589020a25e0f79fa42b3a2
#
_cell.length_a   1.000
_cell.length_b   1.000
_cell.length_c   1.000
_cell.angle_alpha   90.00
_cell.angle_beta   90.00
_cell.angle_gamma   90.00
#
_symmetry.space_group_name_H-M   'P 1'
#
loop_
_entity.id
_entity.type
_entity.pdbx_description
1 polymer ?
#
loop_
_entity_poly.entity_id
_entity_poly.type
_entity_poly.pdbx_seq_one_letter_code
_entity_poly.pdbx_strand_id
1 'polypeptide(L)'
;PGKLDLGKDIHYNVEMQGSFSKGKTPLWLNANKHGLSSLEKNNGYLRGSVIRPLGTDSARRWGIGYGLDVAAPIHYTSNVVVQQAFVEARWLHGVLSIGAKEYPMELKNQTLSSGSQTFGINARPVPQVRLALPEYWTLPFAHHWLAIKGHIAYGKMTDENWQHDFTQRQSKYADGMLYHSKAGYLRIGNEGSFFPLSVELGLEMAAEFGGTPYNYVNGEMKPIPAESGLKGMWHAFIPGGSDSTDGAYGNIAGNVLGSWTFRINYDADSWKLG
;
A
#
# COMPACT_ATOMS: atom_id res chain seq x y z
N PRO A 1 34.84 2.22 -0.73
CA PRO A 1 33.41 2.38 -0.49
C PRO A 1 33.17 3.81 0.01
N GLY A 2 32.51 4.64 -0.83
CA GLY A 2 32.20 6.02 -0.45
C GLY A 2 31.32 6.04 0.80
N LYS A 3 31.57 7.00 1.69
CA LYS A 3 30.72 7.22 2.87
C LYS A 3 29.29 7.50 2.39
N LEU A 4 28.30 6.88 3.04
CA LEU A 4 26.89 7.18 2.83
C LEU A 4 26.64 8.63 3.30
N ASP A 5 26.25 9.50 2.38
CA ASP A 5 25.93 10.90 2.68
C ASP A 5 24.40 11.04 2.70
N LEU A 6 23.84 11.16 3.88
CA LEU A 6 22.39 11.29 4.08
C LEU A 6 21.84 12.66 3.65
N GLY A 7 22.70 13.63 3.40
CA GLY A 7 22.33 14.97 2.94
C GLY A 7 22.28 15.12 1.42
N LYS A 8 22.63 14.07 0.66
CA LYS A 8 22.56 14.08 -0.81
C LYS A 8 21.31 13.43 -1.33
N ASP A 9 20.97 13.77 -2.57
CA ASP A 9 19.84 13.20 -3.32
C ASP A 9 18.48 13.43 -2.63
N ILE A 10 18.35 14.54 -1.93
CA ILE A 10 17.09 14.95 -1.30
C ILE A 10 16.23 15.69 -2.33
N HIS A 11 15.00 15.24 -2.48
CA HIS A 11 14.00 15.88 -3.33
C HIS A 11 13.02 16.67 -2.47
N TYR A 12 12.84 17.93 -2.84
CA TYR A 12 11.87 18.83 -2.23
C TYR A 12 10.74 19.05 -3.21
N ASN A 13 9.50 18.97 -2.74
CA ASN A 13 8.34 19.27 -3.56
C ASN A 13 7.35 20.13 -2.77
N VAL A 14 6.75 21.10 -3.46
CA VAL A 14 5.61 21.88 -2.95
C VAL A 14 4.51 21.82 -4.00
N GLU A 15 3.32 21.42 -3.56
CA GLU A 15 2.16 21.27 -4.42
C GLU A 15 0.98 22.01 -3.82
N MET A 16 0.23 22.72 -4.66
CA MET A 16 -1.03 23.33 -4.32
C MET A 16 -2.11 22.83 -5.28
N GLN A 17 -3.21 22.39 -4.71
CA GLN A 17 -4.36 21.89 -5.48
C GLN A 17 -5.63 22.58 -4.98
N GLY A 18 -6.48 22.99 -5.90
CA GLY A 18 -7.83 23.49 -5.62
C GLY A 18 -8.85 22.83 -6.53
N SER A 19 -10.02 22.53 -6.00
CA SER A 19 -11.15 21.97 -6.72
C SER A 19 -12.42 22.75 -6.37
N PHE A 20 -13.12 23.20 -7.39
CA PHE A 20 -14.36 23.94 -7.27
C PHE A 20 -15.43 23.29 -8.14
N SER A 21 -16.55 22.91 -7.58
CA SER A 21 -17.60 22.24 -8.31
C SER A 21 -19.00 22.70 -7.91
N LYS A 22 -19.95 22.50 -8.83
CA LYS A 22 -21.38 22.69 -8.57
C LYS A 22 -22.08 21.35 -8.69
N GLY A 23 -22.75 20.91 -7.64
CA GLY A 23 -23.39 19.58 -7.57
C GLY A 23 -22.52 18.55 -6.85
N LYS A 24 -22.78 17.26 -7.09
CA LYS A 24 -21.98 16.17 -6.52
C LYS A 24 -20.70 15.96 -7.31
N THR A 25 -19.58 15.91 -6.62
CA THR A 25 -18.28 15.61 -7.24
C THR A 25 -18.23 14.14 -7.69
N PRO A 26 -17.92 13.88 -8.96
CA PRO A 26 -17.77 12.51 -9.44
C PRO A 26 -16.67 11.75 -8.67
N LEU A 27 -16.94 10.51 -8.29
CA LEU A 27 -15.99 9.68 -7.53
C LEU A 27 -14.65 9.48 -8.24
N TRP A 28 -14.66 9.39 -9.56
CA TRP A 28 -13.43 9.19 -10.34
C TRP A 28 -12.45 10.37 -10.27
N LEU A 29 -12.90 11.59 -9.93
CA LEU A 29 -12.02 12.73 -9.65
C LEU A 29 -11.22 12.55 -8.36
N ASN A 30 -11.66 11.67 -7.46
CA ASN A 30 -11.03 11.38 -6.19
C ASN A 30 -10.26 10.05 -6.18
N ALA A 31 -10.30 9.32 -7.30
CA ALA A 31 -9.58 8.06 -7.43
C ALA A 31 -8.08 8.26 -7.66
N ASN A 32 -7.28 7.28 -7.25
CA ASN A 32 -5.83 7.19 -7.50
C ASN A 32 -5.03 8.38 -6.95
N LYS A 33 -5.41 8.91 -5.80
CA LYS A 33 -4.76 10.05 -5.13
C LYS A 33 -4.19 9.70 -3.75
N HIS A 34 -3.96 8.44 -3.47
CA HIS A 34 -3.47 7.96 -2.16
C HIS A 34 -4.28 8.53 -0.98
N GLY A 35 -5.59 8.64 -1.14
CA GLY A 35 -6.49 9.17 -0.11
C GLY A 35 -6.40 10.67 0.14
N LEU A 36 -5.57 11.42 -0.59
CA LEU A 36 -5.51 12.87 -0.50
C LEU A 36 -6.56 13.48 -1.43
N SER A 37 -7.82 13.35 -1.04
CA SER A 37 -8.96 13.83 -1.82
C SER A 37 -10.13 14.18 -0.90
N SER A 38 -11.10 14.92 -1.42
CA SER A 38 -12.32 15.31 -0.70
C SER A 38 -13.53 15.26 -1.63
N LEU A 39 -14.69 14.90 -1.08
CA LEU A 39 -15.98 14.95 -1.77
C LEU A 39 -16.67 16.30 -1.64
N GLU A 40 -16.10 17.22 -0.86
CA GLU A 40 -16.62 18.56 -0.69
C GLU A 40 -16.51 19.36 -2.00
N LYS A 41 -17.52 20.22 -2.25
CA LYS A 41 -17.63 20.98 -3.51
C LYS A 41 -16.45 21.92 -3.74
N ASN A 42 -15.98 22.53 -2.68
CA ASN A 42 -14.84 23.45 -2.70
C ASN A 42 -13.81 22.90 -1.74
N ASN A 43 -12.74 22.38 -2.28
CA ASN A 43 -11.67 21.80 -1.48
C ASN A 43 -10.31 22.11 -2.08
N GLY A 44 -9.28 21.88 -1.31
CA GLY A 44 -7.92 22.05 -1.77
C GLY A 44 -6.91 21.69 -0.70
N TYR A 45 -5.66 21.73 -1.04
CA TYR A 45 -4.57 21.55 -0.10
C TYR A 45 -3.30 22.28 -0.54
N LEU A 46 -2.48 22.58 0.45
CA LEU A 46 -1.06 22.88 0.27
C LEU A 46 -0.28 21.70 0.83
N ARG A 47 0.59 21.09 0.02
CA ARG A 47 1.40 19.91 0.36
C ARG A 47 2.87 20.25 0.21
N GLY A 48 3.68 19.82 1.18
CA GLY A 48 5.12 19.94 1.14
C GLY A 48 5.77 18.61 1.45
N SER A 49 6.80 18.23 0.70
CA SER A 49 7.54 17.01 0.95
C SER A 49 9.04 17.16 0.86
N VAL A 50 9.73 16.36 1.66
CA VAL A 50 11.18 16.19 1.67
C VAL A 50 11.44 14.70 1.65
N ILE A 51 11.97 14.18 0.54
CA ILE A 51 12.16 12.74 0.35
C ILE A 51 13.57 12.48 -0.16
N ARG A 52 14.27 11.59 0.52
CA ARG A 52 15.50 10.98 0.05
C ARG A 52 15.21 9.53 -0.32
N PRO A 53 15.20 9.19 -1.62
CA PRO A 53 15.00 7.81 -2.05
C PRO A 53 16.20 6.94 -1.72
N LEU A 54 16.00 5.63 -1.68
CA LEU A 54 17.09 4.65 -1.48
C LEU A 54 18.19 4.72 -2.56
N GLY A 55 17.86 5.31 -3.70
CA GLY A 55 18.70 5.26 -4.89
C GLY A 55 18.64 3.91 -5.61
N THR A 56 18.97 3.92 -6.87
CA THR A 56 19.02 2.74 -7.76
C THR A 56 20.43 2.18 -7.91
N ASP A 57 21.40 2.67 -7.13
CA ASP A 57 22.78 2.23 -7.23
C ASP A 57 22.90 0.77 -6.78
N SER A 58 22.79 -0.14 -7.73
CA SER A 58 22.93 -1.58 -7.54
C SER A 58 24.32 -2.01 -7.06
N ALA A 59 25.33 -1.14 -7.20
CA ALA A 59 26.68 -1.39 -6.71
C ALA A 59 26.81 -1.18 -5.19
N ARG A 60 25.87 -0.48 -4.56
CA ARG A 60 25.87 -0.25 -3.12
C ARG A 60 25.13 -1.36 -2.39
N ARG A 61 25.84 -2.03 -1.48
CA ARG A 61 25.23 -3.06 -0.62
C ARG A 61 24.27 -2.47 0.43
N TRP A 62 24.42 -1.18 0.73
CA TRP A 62 23.66 -0.47 1.75
C TRP A 62 23.06 0.82 1.18
N GLY A 63 21.87 1.12 1.57
CA GLY A 63 21.20 2.38 1.28
C GLY A 63 20.27 2.77 2.41
N ILE A 64 20.06 4.07 2.59
CA ILE A 64 19.07 4.61 3.53
C ILE A 64 18.20 5.61 2.77
N GLY A 65 16.90 5.44 2.85
CA GLY A 65 15.91 6.37 2.37
C GLY A 65 15.08 6.90 3.54
N TYR A 66 14.53 8.08 3.39
CA TYR A 66 13.60 8.65 4.35
C TYR A 66 12.70 9.68 3.67
N GLY A 67 11.57 9.97 4.28
CA GLY A 67 10.67 10.98 3.76
C GLY A 67 9.71 11.52 4.80
N LEU A 68 9.37 12.78 4.63
CA LEU A 68 8.28 13.46 5.30
C LEU A 68 7.47 14.22 4.26
N ASP A 69 6.16 14.03 4.28
CA ASP A 69 5.24 14.60 3.32
C ASP A 69 3.94 14.96 4.07
N VAL A 70 3.66 16.25 4.12
CA VAL A 70 2.57 16.79 4.92
C VAL A 70 1.70 17.71 4.05
N ALA A 71 0.40 17.58 4.21
CA ALA A 71 -0.58 18.46 3.58
C ALA A 71 -1.39 19.23 4.62
N ALA A 72 -1.65 20.49 4.32
CA ALA A 72 -2.62 21.35 5.00
C ALA A 72 -3.86 21.45 4.11
N PRO A 73 -4.89 20.63 4.35
CA PRO A 73 -6.09 20.56 3.52
C PRO A 73 -7.13 21.61 3.93
N ILE A 74 -8.00 21.93 2.99
CA ILE A 74 -9.17 22.79 3.18
C ILE A 74 -10.41 21.97 2.79
N HIS A 75 -11.37 21.84 3.68
CA HIS A 75 -12.58 21.02 3.54
C HIS A 75 -12.28 19.52 3.27
N TYR A 76 -11.36 18.98 4.07
CA TYR A 76 -11.10 17.55 4.20
C TYR A 76 -11.55 17.07 5.59
N THR A 77 -11.50 15.78 5.82
CA THR A 77 -11.86 15.17 7.12
C THR A 77 -10.85 15.50 8.23
N SER A 78 -9.62 15.87 7.88
CA SER A 78 -8.55 16.23 8.81
C SER A 78 -8.03 17.64 8.52
N ASN A 79 -7.56 18.34 9.54
CA ASN A 79 -6.96 19.67 9.38
C ASN A 79 -5.49 19.63 8.94
N VAL A 80 -4.81 18.54 9.24
CA VAL A 80 -3.43 18.27 8.81
C VAL A 80 -3.35 16.80 8.43
N VAL A 81 -2.74 16.52 7.31
CA VAL A 81 -2.52 15.16 6.82
C VAL A 81 -1.04 14.88 6.73
N VAL A 82 -0.56 13.92 7.50
CA VAL A 82 0.75 13.32 7.28
C VAL A 82 0.57 12.25 6.21
N GLN A 83 0.90 12.60 4.97
CA GLN A 83 0.71 11.72 3.83
C GLN A 83 1.75 10.62 3.79
N GLN A 84 3.01 10.97 4.08
CA GLN A 84 4.11 10.04 4.20
C GLN A 84 5.01 10.46 5.34
N ALA A 85 5.44 9.49 6.13
CA ALA A 85 6.51 9.64 7.12
C ALA A 85 7.18 8.28 7.27
N PHE A 86 8.39 8.11 6.75
CA PHE A 86 9.05 6.82 6.70
C PHE A 86 10.56 6.92 6.78
N VAL A 87 11.15 5.82 7.19
CA VAL A 87 12.59 5.51 7.07
C VAL A 87 12.71 4.12 6.47
N GLU A 88 13.65 3.95 5.55
CA GLU A 88 13.92 2.67 4.94
C GLU A 88 15.42 2.39 4.82
N ALA A 89 15.78 1.14 4.98
CA ALA A 89 17.15 0.67 4.88
C ALA A 89 17.24 -0.49 3.89
N ARG A 90 18.14 -0.38 2.95
CA ARG A 90 18.50 -1.44 2.00
C ARG A 90 19.71 -2.21 2.48
N TRP A 91 19.62 -3.52 2.38
CA TRP A 91 20.75 -4.42 2.44
C TRP A 91 20.69 -5.41 1.28
N LEU A 92 21.62 -5.30 0.34
CA LEU A 92 21.61 -6.06 -0.92
C LEU A 92 20.30 -5.84 -1.68
N HIS A 93 19.52 -6.91 -1.89
CA HIS A 93 18.23 -6.89 -2.55
C HIS A 93 17.06 -6.60 -1.62
N GLY A 94 17.26 -6.74 -0.30
CA GLY A 94 16.22 -6.57 0.71
C GLY A 94 16.12 -5.13 1.18
N VAL A 95 14.89 -4.68 1.47
CA VAL A 95 14.58 -3.37 2.04
C VAL A 95 13.65 -3.54 3.22
N LEU A 96 14.05 -2.98 4.36
CA LEU A 96 13.19 -2.81 5.53
C LEU A 96 12.71 -1.36 5.56
N SER A 97 11.40 -1.17 5.59
CA SER A 97 10.76 0.15 5.69
C SER A 97 9.90 0.24 6.93
N ILE A 98 9.94 1.37 7.62
CA ILE A 98 9.11 1.66 8.80
C ILE A 98 8.44 3.00 8.57
N GLY A 99 7.11 3.04 8.72
CA GLY A 99 6.30 4.23 8.57
C GLY A 99 5.28 4.13 7.44
N ALA A 100 4.69 5.26 7.09
CA ALA A 100 3.72 5.40 6.01
C ALA A 100 4.41 5.91 4.74
N LYS A 101 4.31 5.16 3.65
CA LYS A 101 4.90 5.49 2.35
C LYS A 101 3.92 5.19 1.22
N GLU A 102 3.86 6.05 0.22
CA GLU A 102 3.14 5.78 -1.02
C GLU A 102 3.89 4.74 -1.85
N TYR A 103 3.21 3.66 -2.21
CA TYR A 103 3.74 2.62 -3.09
C TYR A 103 2.99 2.62 -4.41
N PRO A 104 3.67 2.42 -5.55
CA PRO A 104 3.01 2.28 -6.83
C PRO A 104 2.23 0.97 -6.90
N MET A 105 1.23 0.91 -7.78
CA MET A 105 0.55 -0.34 -8.11
C MET A 105 1.49 -1.24 -8.91
N GLU A 106 1.55 -2.50 -8.53
CA GLU A 106 2.38 -3.47 -9.23
C GLU A 106 1.69 -4.00 -10.50
N LEU A 107 2.47 -4.27 -11.53
CA LEU A 107 2.01 -4.80 -12.83
C LEU A 107 0.90 -3.95 -13.50
N LYS A 108 0.81 -2.68 -13.16
CA LYS A 108 -0.21 -1.76 -13.65
C LYS A 108 0.44 -0.49 -14.19
N ASN A 109 -0.18 0.10 -15.19
CA ASN A 109 0.16 1.46 -15.60
C ASN A 109 -0.40 2.45 -14.57
N GLN A 110 0.47 3.31 -14.04
CA GLN A 110 0.11 4.22 -12.94
C GLN A 110 -0.86 5.34 -13.37
N THR A 111 -0.94 5.64 -14.66
CA THR A 111 -1.75 6.74 -15.19
C THR A 111 -3.00 6.28 -15.93
N LEU A 112 -2.96 5.11 -16.56
CA LEU A 112 -4.04 4.60 -17.41
C LEU A 112 -4.91 3.56 -16.69
N SER A 113 -4.41 2.93 -15.64
CA SER A 113 -5.17 1.93 -14.90
C SER A 113 -6.24 2.58 -14.04
N SER A 114 -7.43 1.99 -14.00
CA SER A 114 -8.50 2.37 -13.05
C SER A 114 -8.21 1.99 -11.60
N GLY A 115 -7.15 1.25 -11.35
CA GLY A 115 -6.71 0.81 -10.03
C GLY A 115 -6.42 -0.68 -9.97
N SER A 116 -5.67 -1.09 -8.93
CA SER A 116 -5.46 -2.48 -8.59
C SER A 116 -6.61 -2.99 -7.72
N GLN A 117 -6.92 -4.28 -7.83
CA GLN A 117 -7.99 -4.91 -7.04
C GLN A 117 -7.61 -5.01 -5.55
N THR A 118 -6.38 -5.38 -5.24
CA THR A 118 -5.92 -5.55 -3.85
C THR A 118 -5.13 -4.35 -3.35
N PHE A 119 -4.07 -3.95 -4.07
CA PHE A 119 -3.22 -2.82 -3.68
C PHE A 119 -3.48 -1.61 -4.58
N GLY A 120 -4.69 -1.05 -4.47
CA GLY A 120 -5.02 0.22 -5.10
C GLY A 120 -4.38 1.41 -4.39
N ILE A 121 -4.37 2.56 -5.07
CA ILE A 121 -3.83 3.82 -4.55
C ILE A 121 -4.94 4.81 -4.20
N ASN A 122 -6.07 4.32 -3.71
CA ASN A 122 -7.20 5.13 -3.28
C ASN A 122 -7.16 5.49 -1.79
N ALA A 123 -6.53 4.64 -0.97
CA ALA A 123 -6.41 4.86 0.46
C ALA A 123 -5.13 5.60 0.81
N ARG A 124 -5.14 6.33 1.95
CA ARG A 124 -3.94 6.91 2.55
C ARG A 124 -2.97 5.78 2.92
N PRO A 125 -1.66 5.99 2.77
CA PRO A 125 -0.67 5.01 3.17
C PRO A 125 -0.81 4.59 4.63
N VAL A 126 -0.79 3.30 4.89
CA VAL A 126 -0.88 2.75 6.24
C VAL A 126 0.51 2.74 6.88
N PRO A 127 0.67 3.29 8.11
CA PRO A 127 1.89 3.12 8.89
C PRO A 127 2.17 1.63 9.15
N GLN A 128 3.34 1.16 8.75
CA GLN A 128 3.67 -0.27 8.77
C GLN A 128 5.16 -0.53 8.90
N VAL A 129 5.49 -1.73 9.31
CA VAL A 129 6.81 -2.34 9.14
C VAL A 129 6.72 -3.27 7.94
N ARG A 130 7.57 -3.04 6.95
CA ARG A 130 7.56 -3.74 5.67
C ARG A 130 8.94 -4.28 5.32
N LEU A 131 9.01 -5.57 5.07
CA LEU A 131 10.19 -6.23 4.50
C LEU A 131 9.89 -6.57 3.05
N ALA A 132 10.75 -6.12 2.13
CA ALA A 132 10.51 -6.26 0.70
C ALA A 132 11.77 -6.62 -0.09
N LEU A 133 11.53 -7.25 -1.23
CA LEU A 133 12.39 -7.26 -2.41
C LEU A 133 11.70 -6.34 -3.43
N PRO A 134 12.01 -5.05 -3.46
CA PRO A 134 11.24 -4.08 -4.25
C PRO A 134 11.49 -4.17 -5.75
N GLU A 135 12.66 -4.65 -6.16
CA GLU A 135 13.00 -4.91 -7.56
C GLU A 135 13.12 -6.41 -7.83
N TYR A 136 12.94 -6.81 -9.07
CA TYR A 136 13.14 -8.20 -9.46
C TYR A 136 14.60 -8.64 -9.22
N TRP A 137 14.76 -9.58 -8.32
CA TRP A 137 16.02 -10.28 -8.11
C TRP A 137 16.07 -11.50 -9.00
N THR A 138 16.95 -11.47 -10.00
CA THR A 138 17.19 -12.61 -10.90
C THR A 138 17.89 -13.71 -10.12
N LEU A 139 17.29 -14.88 -10.10
CA LEU A 139 17.81 -16.03 -9.37
C LEU A 139 19.05 -16.59 -10.10
N PRO A 140 20.11 -16.95 -9.36
CA PRO A 140 21.34 -17.41 -9.94
C PRO A 140 21.27 -18.81 -10.60
N PHE A 141 20.15 -19.50 -10.37
CA PHE A 141 19.82 -20.79 -11.00
C PHE A 141 18.78 -20.55 -12.12
N ALA A 142 18.35 -21.63 -12.80
CA ALA A 142 17.43 -21.58 -13.93
C ALA A 142 17.91 -20.70 -15.09
N HIS A 143 19.23 -20.67 -15.34
CA HIS A 143 19.86 -19.91 -16.43
C HIS A 143 19.43 -18.42 -16.49
N HIS A 144 19.15 -17.81 -15.33
CA HIS A 144 18.68 -16.43 -15.20
C HIS A 144 17.29 -16.14 -15.83
N TRP A 145 16.50 -17.16 -16.07
CA TRP A 145 15.15 -17.00 -16.62
C TRP A 145 14.10 -16.66 -15.55
N LEU A 146 14.43 -16.82 -14.29
CA LEU A 146 13.51 -16.57 -13.19
C LEU A 146 13.99 -15.39 -12.35
N ALA A 147 13.07 -14.46 -12.07
CA ALA A 147 13.29 -13.39 -11.13
C ALA A 147 12.08 -13.23 -10.21
N ILE A 148 12.34 -12.85 -8.96
CA ILE A 148 11.33 -12.68 -7.94
C ILE A 148 11.39 -11.29 -7.32
N LYS A 149 10.25 -10.78 -6.92
CA LYS A 149 10.09 -9.65 -6.02
C LYS A 149 8.89 -9.85 -5.11
N GLY A 150 8.74 -9.04 -4.08
CA GLY A 150 7.58 -9.14 -3.20
C GLY A 150 7.77 -8.43 -1.89
N HIS A 151 6.79 -8.55 -1.01
CA HIS A 151 6.85 -7.96 0.33
C HIS A 151 5.98 -8.70 1.34
N ILE A 152 6.28 -8.45 2.61
CA ILE A 152 5.46 -8.78 3.76
C ILE A 152 5.43 -7.55 4.65
N ALA A 153 4.24 -7.16 5.13
CA ALA A 153 4.10 -6.00 5.99
C ALA A 153 3.02 -6.21 7.05
N TYR A 154 3.24 -5.56 8.18
CA TYR A 154 2.26 -5.41 9.27
C TYR A 154 2.19 -3.96 9.68
N GLY A 155 0.98 -3.44 9.85
CA GLY A 155 0.73 -2.07 10.20
C GLY A 155 -0.51 -1.88 11.06
N LYS A 156 -0.80 -0.63 11.34
CA LYS A 156 -2.00 -0.23 12.06
C LYS A 156 -2.70 0.87 11.28
N MET A 157 -3.97 0.66 11.02
CA MET A 157 -4.80 1.67 10.35
C MET A 157 -5.07 2.84 11.29
N THR A 158 -5.09 4.03 10.73
CA THR A 158 -5.37 5.28 11.46
C THR A 158 -6.43 6.04 10.70
N ASP A 159 -7.47 6.50 11.40
CA ASP A 159 -8.58 7.26 10.81
C ASP A 159 -8.95 8.52 11.60
N GLU A 160 -8.17 8.85 12.66
CA GLU A 160 -8.43 10.00 13.54
C GLU A 160 -9.86 10.01 14.11
N ASN A 161 -10.40 8.83 14.43
CA ASN A 161 -11.79 8.60 14.86
C ASN A 161 -12.84 8.93 13.78
N TRP A 162 -12.46 9.05 12.53
CA TRP A 162 -13.39 9.43 11.46
C TRP A 162 -14.59 8.48 11.35
N GLN A 163 -14.36 7.16 11.43
CA GLN A 163 -15.46 6.19 11.35
C GLN A 163 -16.45 6.36 12.50
N HIS A 164 -15.92 6.52 13.72
CA HIS A 164 -16.71 6.75 14.91
C HIS A 164 -17.58 8.02 14.79
N ASP A 165 -17.00 9.13 14.34
CA ASP A 165 -17.68 10.41 14.21
C ASP A 165 -18.65 10.42 13.04
N PHE A 166 -18.28 9.85 11.89
CA PHE A 166 -19.13 9.74 10.71
C PHE A 166 -20.35 8.88 10.94
N THR A 167 -20.22 7.77 11.62
CA THR A 167 -21.35 6.89 11.94
C THR A 167 -22.19 7.39 13.10
N GLN A 168 -21.71 8.41 13.83
CA GLN A 168 -22.34 8.92 15.06
C GLN A 168 -22.70 7.79 16.07
N ARG A 169 -21.92 6.70 16.03
CA ARG A 169 -22.18 5.46 16.76
C ARG A 169 -23.53 4.80 16.45
N GLN A 170 -24.14 5.11 15.33
CA GLN A 170 -25.43 4.55 14.91
C GLN A 170 -25.29 3.44 13.86
N SER A 171 -24.10 3.20 13.36
CA SER A 171 -23.78 2.13 12.43
C SER A 171 -22.52 1.39 12.89
N LYS A 172 -22.29 0.21 12.33
CA LYS A 172 -21.08 -0.56 12.59
C LYS A 172 -19.83 0.25 12.23
N TYR A 173 -18.83 0.19 13.08
CA TYR A 173 -17.51 0.78 12.85
C TYR A 173 -16.44 -0.03 13.56
N ALA A 174 -15.17 0.25 13.29
CA ALA A 174 -14.04 -0.43 13.91
C ALA A 174 -12.94 0.57 14.27
N ASP A 175 -12.36 0.39 15.46
CA ASP A 175 -11.27 1.22 15.97
C ASP A 175 -9.98 0.42 16.03
N GLY A 176 -8.86 1.08 15.68
CA GLY A 176 -7.53 0.56 15.88
C GLY A 176 -7.22 -0.74 15.14
N MET A 177 -7.85 -0.95 13.98
CA MET A 177 -7.62 -2.13 13.14
C MET A 177 -6.15 -2.29 12.78
N LEU A 178 -5.68 -3.52 12.82
CA LEU A 178 -4.38 -3.91 12.34
C LEU A 178 -4.47 -4.28 10.85
N TYR A 179 -3.37 -4.08 10.16
CA TYR A 179 -3.25 -4.33 8.72
C TYR A 179 -2.11 -5.30 8.45
N HIS A 180 -2.36 -6.24 7.57
CA HIS A 180 -1.34 -7.11 7.01
C HIS A 180 -1.42 -7.08 5.50
N SER A 181 -0.27 -7.03 4.84
CA SER A 181 -0.19 -7.25 3.40
C SER A 181 0.99 -8.14 3.05
N LYS A 182 0.82 -8.91 2.00
CA LYS A 182 1.89 -9.67 1.37
C LYS A 182 1.66 -9.79 -0.12
N ALA A 183 2.73 -9.83 -0.88
CA ALA A 183 2.70 -10.12 -2.30
C ALA A 183 3.96 -10.85 -2.72
N GLY A 184 3.81 -11.69 -3.72
CA GLY A 184 4.91 -12.35 -4.41
C GLY A 184 4.70 -12.23 -5.92
N TYR A 185 5.77 -11.90 -6.64
CA TYR A 185 5.77 -11.77 -8.09
C TYR A 185 6.90 -12.60 -8.66
N LEU A 186 6.59 -13.39 -9.66
CA LEU A 186 7.54 -14.19 -10.43
C LEU A 186 7.59 -13.64 -11.85
N ARG A 187 8.77 -13.31 -12.32
CA ARG A 187 9.01 -13.00 -13.73
C ARG A 187 9.72 -14.17 -14.39
N ILE A 188 9.19 -14.61 -15.52
CA ILE A 188 9.75 -15.63 -16.42
C ILE A 188 10.16 -14.91 -17.69
N GLY A 189 11.45 -14.90 -17.99
CA GLY A 189 12.05 -14.22 -19.14
C GLY A 189 13.49 -13.85 -18.85
N ASN A 190 14.31 -13.80 -19.89
CA ASN A 190 15.72 -13.45 -19.77
C ASN A 190 16.01 -12.16 -20.53
N GLU A 191 16.21 -11.08 -19.78
CA GLU A 191 16.55 -9.75 -20.36
C GLU A 191 17.87 -9.73 -21.14
N GLY A 192 18.76 -10.67 -20.85
CA GLY A 192 20.03 -10.82 -21.58
C GLY A 192 19.97 -11.70 -22.84
N SER A 193 18.79 -12.25 -23.16
CA SER A 193 18.58 -13.06 -24.34
C SER A 193 17.90 -12.26 -25.46
N PHE A 194 18.09 -12.69 -26.70
CA PHE A 194 17.35 -12.12 -27.84
C PHE A 194 15.86 -12.49 -27.87
N PHE A 195 15.38 -13.23 -26.90
CA PHE A 195 13.98 -13.64 -26.82
C PHE A 195 13.15 -12.51 -26.19
N PRO A 196 12.24 -11.86 -26.94
CA PRO A 196 11.62 -10.60 -26.52
C PRO A 196 10.45 -10.77 -25.56
N LEU A 197 10.04 -11.99 -25.26
CA LEU A 197 8.86 -12.28 -24.45
C LEU A 197 9.22 -12.50 -22.98
N SER A 198 8.50 -11.84 -22.08
CA SER A 198 8.51 -12.16 -20.65
C SER A 198 7.10 -12.18 -20.07
N VAL A 199 6.92 -12.97 -19.01
CA VAL A 199 5.66 -13.11 -18.30
C VAL A 199 5.89 -12.81 -16.83
N GLU A 200 5.03 -12.00 -16.25
CA GLU A 200 5.02 -11.68 -14.83
C GLU A 200 3.73 -12.23 -14.22
N LEU A 201 3.87 -12.99 -13.15
CA LEU A 201 2.77 -13.56 -12.37
C LEU A 201 2.86 -13.03 -10.96
N GLY A 202 1.74 -12.55 -10.40
CA GLY A 202 1.68 -12.01 -9.05
C GLY A 202 0.52 -12.58 -8.25
N LEU A 203 0.75 -12.73 -6.97
CA LEU A 203 -0.27 -12.98 -5.96
C LEU A 203 -0.20 -11.88 -4.92
N GLU A 204 -1.30 -11.18 -4.73
CA GLU A 204 -1.45 -10.09 -3.78
C GLU A 204 -2.47 -10.46 -2.71
N MET A 205 -2.21 -10.11 -1.47
CA MET A 205 -3.15 -10.30 -0.37
C MET A 205 -3.04 -9.15 0.64
N ALA A 206 -4.20 -8.66 1.07
CA ALA A 206 -4.35 -7.72 2.18
C ALA A 206 -5.35 -8.27 3.20
N ALA A 207 -5.09 -8.02 4.47
CA ALA A 207 -5.99 -8.40 5.55
C ALA A 207 -6.10 -7.28 6.59
N GLU A 208 -7.32 -7.05 7.07
CA GLU A 208 -7.63 -6.24 8.24
C GLU A 208 -7.99 -7.19 9.38
N PHE A 209 -7.36 -7.02 10.53
CA PHE A 209 -7.55 -7.89 11.66
C PHE A 209 -7.36 -7.16 13.00
N GLY A 210 -7.67 -7.82 14.12
CA GLY A 210 -7.52 -7.22 15.44
C GLY A 210 -8.40 -5.98 15.63
N GLY A 211 -7.91 -5.02 16.39
CA GLY A 211 -8.67 -3.82 16.72
C GLY A 211 -9.90 -4.09 17.56
N THR A 212 -10.84 -3.17 17.56
CA THR A 212 -12.12 -3.29 18.25
C THR A 212 -13.27 -2.97 17.29
N PRO A 213 -13.86 -3.97 16.63
CA PRO A 213 -15.09 -3.78 15.88
C PRO A 213 -16.27 -3.58 16.83
N TYR A 214 -17.16 -2.67 16.46
CA TYR A 214 -18.39 -2.38 17.17
C TYR A 214 -19.59 -2.75 16.30
N ASN A 215 -20.55 -3.46 16.88
CA ASN A 215 -21.76 -3.88 16.20
C ASN A 215 -22.99 -3.69 17.10
N TYR A 216 -24.17 -3.59 16.49
CA TYR A 216 -25.42 -3.58 17.23
C TYR A 216 -25.72 -4.96 17.78
N VAL A 217 -25.89 -5.04 19.09
CA VAL A 217 -26.33 -6.24 19.80
C VAL A 217 -27.49 -5.83 20.70
N ASN A 218 -28.68 -6.35 20.42
CA ASN A 218 -29.90 -6.03 21.15
C ASN A 218 -30.23 -4.52 21.22
N GLY A 219 -29.98 -3.79 20.13
CA GLY A 219 -30.28 -2.36 20.05
C GLY A 219 -29.19 -1.44 20.64
N GLU A 220 -28.12 -2.00 21.18
CA GLU A 220 -26.98 -1.26 21.74
C GLU A 220 -25.72 -1.55 20.93
N MET A 221 -24.87 -0.52 20.80
CA MET A 221 -23.55 -0.65 20.18
C MET A 221 -22.58 -1.29 21.16
N LYS A 222 -22.09 -2.49 20.83
CA LYS A 222 -21.16 -3.25 21.70
C LYS A 222 -19.89 -3.63 20.94
N PRO A 223 -18.75 -3.61 21.65
CA PRO A 223 -17.51 -4.13 21.09
C PRO A 223 -17.61 -5.65 20.91
N ILE A 224 -17.05 -6.13 19.79
CA ILE A 224 -16.92 -7.55 19.51
C ILE A 224 -15.46 -7.94 19.72
N PRO A 225 -15.16 -9.04 20.46
CA PRO A 225 -13.80 -9.54 20.58
C PRO A 225 -13.23 -9.86 19.19
N ALA A 226 -12.03 -9.35 18.90
CA ALA A 226 -11.28 -9.65 17.69
C ALA A 226 -9.92 -10.24 18.04
N GLU A 227 -9.47 -11.21 17.25
CA GLU A 227 -8.14 -11.78 17.46
C GLU A 227 -7.05 -10.75 17.19
N SER A 228 -6.14 -10.60 18.13
CA SER A 228 -4.99 -9.70 18.07
C SER A 228 -3.71 -10.41 18.53
N GLY A 229 -2.60 -9.68 18.55
CA GLY A 229 -1.30 -10.23 18.96
C GLY A 229 -0.75 -11.24 17.95
N LEU A 230 0.16 -12.09 18.39
CA LEU A 230 0.86 -13.04 17.50
C LEU A 230 -0.07 -14.04 16.84
N LYS A 231 -1.13 -14.46 17.50
CA LYS A 231 -2.12 -15.38 16.94
C LYS A 231 -2.90 -14.72 15.82
N GLY A 232 -3.39 -13.49 16.02
CA GLY A 232 -4.06 -12.71 14.98
C GLY A 232 -3.13 -12.42 13.79
N MET A 233 -1.87 -12.08 14.03
CA MET A 233 -0.86 -11.90 12.97
C MET A 233 -0.66 -13.16 12.14
N TRP A 234 -0.62 -14.33 12.78
CA TRP A 234 -0.47 -15.61 12.07
C TRP A 234 -1.70 -15.95 11.23
N HIS A 235 -2.91 -15.76 11.77
CA HIS A 235 -4.15 -15.99 11.03
C HIS A 235 -4.34 -14.99 9.88
N ALA A 236 -3.86 -13.74 10.02
CA ALA A 236 -3.83 -12.80 8.92
C ALA A 236 -2.83 -13.21 7.83
N PHE A 237 -1.71 -13.82 8.22
CA PHE A 237 -0.69 -14.30 7.29
C PHE A 237 -1.14 -15.56 6.54
N ILE A 238 -1.74 -16.53 7.23
CA ILE A 238 -2.30 -17.74 6.63
C ILE A 238 -3.82 -17.71 6.85
N PRO A 239 -4.59 -17.10 5.93
CA PRO A 239 -6.03 -17.09 6.05
C PRO A 239 -6.55 -18.52 5.93
N GLY A 240 -7.09 -19.03 7.01
CA GLY A 240 -7.63 -20.38 7.09
C GLY A 240 -8.48 -20.55 8.33
N GLY A 241 -9.56 -21.28 8.18
CA GLY A 241 -10.52 -21.54 9.25
C GLY A 241 -11.66 -20.55 9.27
N SER A 242 -12.88 -21.09 9.24
CA SER A 242 -14.10 -20.38 9.60
C SER A 242 -14.49 -20.82 11.00
N ASP A 243 -14.63 -19.89 11.92
CA ASP A 243 -15.39 -20.18 13.13
C ASP A 243 -16.85 -20.31 12.72
N SER A 244 -17.39 -21.52 12.83
CA SER A 244 -18.72 -21.90 12.35
C SER A 244 -19.89 -21.27 13.16
N THR A 245 -19.59 -20.37 14.07
CA THR A 245 -20.57 -19.81 15.01
C THR A 245 -21.24 -18.53 14.56
N ASP A 246 -20.69 -17.82 13.55
CA ASP A 246 -21.34 -16.62 13.01
C ASP A 246 -21.46 -16.69 11.49
N GLY A 247 -22.71 -16.82 11.04
CA GLY A 247 -23.05 -17.01 9.64
C GLY A 247 -22.40 -16.07 8.65
N ALA A 248 -22.20 -16.53 7.43
CA ALA A 248 -21.87 -15.89 6.16
C ALA A 248 -20.54 -15.10 6.03
N TYR A 249 -19.86 -14.69 7.10
CA TYR A 249 -18.62 -13.91 7.06
C TYR A 249 -17.53 -14.40 8.03
N GLY A 250 -17.46 -15.68 8.25
CA GLY A 250 -16.56 -16.30 9.22
C GLY A 250 -15.10 -16.34 8.83
N ASN A 251 -14.43 -15.21 8.70
CA ASN A 251 -12.98 -15.15 8.73
C ASN A 251 -12.52 -14.81 10.14
N ILE A 252 -11.86 -15.75 10.81
CA ILE A 252 -11.26 -15.55 12.14
C ILE A 252 -10.29 -14.36 12.14
N ALA A 253 -9.62 -14.11 11.01
CA ALA A 253 -8.64 -13.05 10.85
C ALA A 253 -9.24 -11.67 10.49
N GLY A 254 -10.54 -11.54 10.34
CA GLY A 254 -11.18 -10.32 9.85
C GLY A 254 -11.38 -10.30 8.32
N ASN A 255 -11.26 -9.13 7.70
CA ASN A 255 -11.49 -8.98 6.27
C ASN A 255 -10.22 -9.30 5.48
N VAL A 256 -10.30 -10.26 4.57
CA VAL A 256 -9.18 -10.68 3.72
C VAL A 256 -9.55 -10.52 2.26
N LEU A 257 -8.69 -9.83 1.50
CA LEU A 257 -8.80 -9.67 0.05
C LEU A 257 -7.55 -10.18 -0.62
N GLY A 258 -7.70 -10.94 -1.69
CA GLY A 258 -6.59 -11.42 -2.50
C GLY A 258 -6.90 -11.38 -3.98
N SER A 259 -5.86 -11.24 -4.80
CA SER A 259 -5.97 -11.26 -6.25
C SER A 259 -4.75 -11.87 -6.91
N TRP A 260 -4.98 -12.52 -8.03
CA TRP A 260 -3.94 -12.89 -8.97
C TRP A 260 -3.77 -11.79 -10.00
N THR A 261 -2.55 -11.45 -10.31
CA THR A 261 -2.20 -10.49 -11.35
C THR A 261 -1.24 -11.11 -12.33
N PHE A 262 -1.31 -10.70 -13.58
CA PHE A 262 -0.33 -11.13 -14.58
C PHE A 262 -0.09 -10.03 -15.60
N ARG A 263 1.08 -10.05 -16.21
CA ARG A 263 1.44 -9.20 -17.33
C ARG A 263 2.30 -9.99 -18.30
N ILE A 264 2.05 -9.81 -19.60
CA ILE A 264 2.87 -10.33 -20.67
C ILE A 264 3.55 -9.15 -21.33
N ASN A 265 4.87 -9.17 -21.41
CA ASN A 265 5.64 -8.13 -22.06
C ASN A 265 6.30 -8.70 -23.30
N TYR A 266 6.21 -7.96 -24.39
CA TYR A 266 6.95 -8.21 -25.61
C TYR A 266 7.80 -6.98 -25.94
N ASP A 267 9.10 -7.14 -25.93
CA ASP A 267 10.06 -6.05 -26.14
C ASP A 267 10.91 -6.36 -27.36
N ALA A 268 10.47 -5.88 -28.51
CA ALA A 268 11.21 -5.98 -29.75
C ALA A 268 12.03 -4.69 -30.00
N ASP A 269 13.03 -4.77 -30.86
CA ASP A 269 13.96 -3.65 -31.14
C ASP A 269 13.26 -2.35 -31.56
N SER A 270 12.09 -2.47 -32.21
CA SER A 270 11.39 -1.32 -32.78
C SER A 270 10.05 -0.97 -32.08
N TRP A 271 9.53 -1.85 -31.23
CA TRP A 271 8.25 -1.64 -30.52
C TRP A 271 8.13 -2.51 -29.27
N LYS A 272 7.34 -2.03 -28.32
CA LYS A 272 7.08 -2.68 -27.04
C LYS A 272 5.58 -2.83 -26.81
N LEU A 273 5.19 -3.95 -26.24
CA LEU A 273 3.84 -4.24 -25.80
C LEU A 273 3.90 -4.79 -24.37
N GLY A 274 3.04 -4.27 -23.48
CA GLY A 274 2.97 -4.74 -22.10
C GLY A 274 1.73 -4.24 -21.36
#